data_5426579ea26890a0ac07d861792fb8b7
#
_entry.id   5426579ea26890a0ac07d861792fb8b7
#
_cell.length_a   1.000
_cell.length_b   1.000
_cell.length_c   1.000
_cell.angle_alpha   90.00
_cell.angle_beta   90.00
_cell.angle_gamma   90.00
#
_symmetry.space_group_name_H-M   'P 1'
#
loop_
_entity.id
_entity.type
_entity.pdbx_description
1 polymer ?
#
loop_
_entity_poly.entity_id
_entity_poly.type
_entity_poly.pdbx_seq_one_letter_code
_entity_poly.pdbx_strand_id
1 'polypeptide(L)'
;MLYQTENRHGGDIYGGIALDFSANVSPLGTPRSVTDAIERALPELYRFPDHYCRTLVHTISEYEGGPKNFVLCGNGASELIYAYCGAVRPKRAMELAPTFSEYSLALRRTGCEVVHFALKQEENFDLRENFLPILAREKIDALFLCNPNNPTGRLIADDLLEEILRLCREKNITLFVDECFLSLSDGGTDL
;
A
#
# COMPACT_ATOMS: atom_id res chain seq x y z
N MET A 1 -19.82 9.64 19.05
CA MET A 1 -19.61 10.74 18.09
C MET A 1 -18.35 10.43 17.27
N LEU A 2 -18.37 10.73 15.98
CA LEU A 2 -17.26 10.40 15.06
C LEU A 2 -15.90 11.00 15.47
N TYR A 3 -15.90 12.10 16.20
CA TYR A 3 -14.70 12.83 16.64
C TYR A 3 -14.14 12.39 18.01
N GLN A 4 -14.68 11.34 18.62
CA GLN A 4 -14.21 10.80 19.91
C GLN A 4 -13.50 9.45 19.77
N THR A 5 -13.37 8.93 18.56
CA THR A 5 -12.54 7.77 18.30
C THR A 5 -11.08 8.20 18.21
N GLU A 6 -10.23 7.50 18.96
CA GLU A 6 -8.78 7.68 18.89
C GLU A 6 -8.32 7.62 17.42
N ASN A 7 -7.63 8.66 16.96
CA ASN A 7 -7.06 8.67 15.62
C ASN A 7 -5.91 7.66 15.58
N ARG A 8 -6.13 6.53 14.95
CA ARG A 8 -5.12 5.48 14.80
C ARG A 8 -4.14 5.75 13.65
N HIS A 9 -4.42 6.79 12.85
CA HIS A 9 -3.53 7.27 11.80
C HIS A 9 -2.72 8.44 12.35
N GLY A 10 -1.49 8.57 11.90
CA GLY A 10 -0.67 9.74 12.16
C GLY A 10 -1.23 11.00 11.49
N GLY A 11 -0.52 12.13 11.68
CA GLY A 11 -0.86 13.39 11.04
C GLY A 11 -1.98 14.17 11.75
N ASP A 12 -2.05 14.13 13.09
CA ASP A 12 -2.95 14.99 13.85
C ASP A 12 -2.45 16.44 13.80
N ILE A 13 -2.99 17.22 12.86
CA ILE A 13 -2.65 18.64 12.68
C ILE A 13 -3.22 19.57 13.77
N TYR A 14 -4.12 19.08 14.62
CA TYR A 14 -4.79 19.87 15.66
C TYR A 14 -4.16 19.72 17.04
N GLY A 15 -3.35 18.69 17.26
CA GLY A 15 -2.77 18.37 18.57
C GLY A 15 -1.60 19.26 19.00
N GLY A 16 -1.19 20.24 18.20
CA GLY A 16 -0.09 21.16 18.53
C GLY A 16 1.26 20.48 18.73
N ILE A 17 1.49 19.35 18.07
CA ILE A 17 2.70 18.53 18.18
C ILE A 17 3.88 19.28 17.54
N ALA A 18 4.91 19.58 18.35
CA ALA A 18 6.10 20.29 17.87
C ALA A 18 6.99 19.45 16.93
N LEU A 19 6.91 18.12 17.02
CA LEU A 19 7.69 17.19 16.22
C LEU A 19 6.82 15.96 15.89
N ASP A 20 6.45 15.82 14.62
CA ASP A 20 5.57 14.76 14.16
C ASP A 20 6.35 13.75 13.31
N PHE A 21 6.42 12.50 13.78
CA PHE A 21 6.95 11.34 13.05
C PHE A 21 5.84 10.35 12.66
N SER A 22 4.58 10.73 12.81
CA SER A 22 3.45 9.84 12.57
C SER A 22 2.95 9.86 11.12
N ALA A 23 3.41 10.82 10.31
CA ALA A 23 3.04 10.94 8.91
C ALA A 23 4.27 11.05 8.01
N ASN A 24 4.29 10.27 6.93
CA ASN A 24 5.35 10.30 5.92
C ASN A 24 5.09 11.44 4.94
N VAL A 25 5.53 12.65 5.30
CA VAL A 25 5.37 13.86 4.47
C VAL A 25 6.75 14.38 4.08
N SER A 26 6.90 14.81 2.82
CA SER A 26 8.15 15.39 2.35
C SER A 26 8.47 16.69 3.13
N PRO A 27 9.64 16.80 3.77
CA PRO A 27 10.03 18.05 4.45
C PRO A 27 10.31 19.19 3.47
N LEU A 28 10.44 18.90 2.18
CA LEU A 28 10.64 19.90 1.12
C LEU A 28 9.33 20.52 0.64
N GLY A 29 8.19 20.00 1.13
CA GLY A 29 6.86 20.45 0.70
C GLY A 29 6.47 19.97 -0.70
N THR A 30 5.46 20.62 -1.26
CA THR A 30 4.93 20.28 -2.60
C THR A 30 5.81 20.86 -3.69
N PRO A 31 6.24 20.11 -4.71
CA PRO A 31 7.01 20.62 -5.84
C PRO A 31 6.29 21.74 -6.58
N ARG A 32 7.04 22.75 -7.03
CA ARG A 32 6.49 23.91 -7.74
C ARG A 32 5.68 23.52 -8.98
N SER A 33 6.13 22.52 -9.73
CA SER A 33 5.43 21.99 -10.89
C SER A 33 4.01 21.49 -10.58
N VAL A 34 3.82 20.93 -9.38
CA VAL A 34 2.52 20.43 -8.91
C VAL A 34 1.61 21.59 -8.53
N THR A 35 2.12 22.58 -7.76
CA THR A 35 1.34 23.78 -7.39
C THR A 35 0.90 24.56 -8.62
N ASP A 36 1.81 24.76 -9.58
CA ASP A 36 1.50 25.44 -10.85
C ASP A 36 0.46 24.68 -11.69
N ALA A 37 0.48 23.33 -11.65
CA ALA A 37 -0.54 22.52 -12.33
C ALA A 37 -1.92 22.68 -11.66
N ILE A 38 -1.97 22.71 -10.33
CA ILE A 38 -3.20 22.93 -9.57
C ILE A 38 -3.76 24.33 -9.90
N GLU A 39 -2.95 25.37 -9.87
CA GLU A 39 -3.37 26.74 -10.21
C GLU A 39 -3.97 26.82 -11.62
N ARG A 40 -3.34 26.16 -12.60
CA ARG A 40 -3.89 26.10 -13.98
C ARG A 40 -5.21 25.36 -14.08
N ALA A 41 -5.47 24.41 -13.18
CA ALA A 41 -6.70 23.62 -13.19
C ALA A 41 -7.89 24.32 -12.50
N LEU A 42 -7.65 25.35 -11.67
CA LEU A 42 -8.71 26.04 -10.92
C LEU A 42 -9.89 26.51 -11.78
N PRO A 43 -9.70 27.10 -12.99
CA PRO A 43 -10.80 27.51 -13.83
C PRO A 43 -11.70 26.36 -14.31
N GLU A 44 -11.23 25.12 -14.25
CA GLU A 44 -11.93 23.93 -14.72
C GLU A 44 -12.73 23.20 -13.61
N LEU A 45 -12.64 23.66 -12.34
CA LEU A 45 -13.26 23.00 -11.18
C LEU A 45 -14.78 22.88 -11.27
N TYR A 46 -15.44 23.68 -12.11
CA TYR A 46 -16.88 23.59 -12.34
C TYR A 46 -17.30 22.35 -13.17
N ARG A 47 -16.34 21.68 -13.80
CA ARG A 47 -16.61 20.49 -14.62
C ARG A 47 -16.66 19.24 -13.78
N PHE A 48 -17.48 18.28 -14.21
CA PHE A 48 -17.36 16.92 -13.67
C PHE A 48 -15.97 16.35 -13.98
N PRO A 49 -15.35 15.71 -12.99
CA PRO A 49 -14.07 15.04 -13.23
C PRO A 49 -14.24 13.86 -14.20
N ASP A 50 -13.18 13.56 -14.94
CA ASP A 50 -13.15 12.34 -15.75
C ASP A 50 -13.04 11.12 -14.82
N HIS A 51 -14.16 10.44 -14.58
CA HIS A 51 -14.22 9.29 -13.68
C HIS A 51 -13.44 8.05 -14.18
N TYR A 52 -13.02 8.04 -15.43
CA TYR A 52 -12.10 7.04 -15.96
C TYR A 52 -10.62 7.46 -15.86
N CYS A 53 -10.32 8.66 -15.39
CA CYS A 53 -8.96 9.19 -15.25
C CYS A 53 -8.09 8.99 -16.50
N ARG A 54 -8.67 9.12 -17.71
CA ARG A 54 -8.05 8.69 -18.98
C ARG A 54 -6.67 9.26 -19.24
N THR A 55 -6.49 10.55 -18.94
CA THR A 55 -5.19 11.20 -19.09
C THR A 55 -4.17 10.65 -18.10
N LEU A 56 -4.56 10.50 -16.83
CA LEU A 56 -3.70 9.97 -15.79
C LEU A 56 -3.33 8.50 -16.06
N VAL A 57 -4.32 7.67 -16.41
CA VAL A 57 -4.10 6.27 -16.82
C VAL A 57 -3.11 6.17 -17.98
N HIS A 58 -3.23 7.07 -18.97
CA HIS A 58 -2.28 7.12 -20.09
C HIS A 58 -0.87 7.43 -19.63
N THR A 59 -0.71 8.49 -18.82
CA THR A 59 0.60 8.91 -18.32
C THR A 59 1.25 7.83 -17.46
N ILE A 60 0.49 7.19 -16.55
CA ILE A 60 1.01 6.09 -15.72
C ILE A 60 1.41 4.91 -16.62
N SER A 61 0.56 4.52 -17.57
CA SER A 61 0.86 3.42 -18.49
C SER A 61 2.13 3.65 -19.32
N GLU A 62 2.40 4.90 -19.71
CA GLU A 62 3.64 5.24 -20.43
C GLU A 62 4.86 5.24 -19.49
N TYR A 63 4.69 5.72 -18.27
CA TYR A 63 5.75 5.79 -17.27
C TYR A 63 6.18 4.40 -16.80
N GLU A 64 5.22 3.53 -16.47
CA GLU A 64 5.46 2.17 -15.97
C GLU A 64 5.67 1.13 -17.08
N GLY A 65 5.45 1.50 -18.35
CA GLY A 65 5.60 0.56 -19.48
C GLY A 65 4.53 -0.52 -19.56
N GLY A 66 3.44 -0.40 -18.82
CA GLY A 66 2.36 -1.37 -18.73
C GLY A 66 1.13 -1.01 -19.58
N PRO A 67 0.24 -1.95 -19.89
CA PRO A 67 -0.97 -1.68 -20.66
C PRO A 67 -2.02 -0.90 -19.85
N LYS A 68 -2.69 0.07 -20.47
CA LYS A 68 -3.68 0.97 -19.84
C LYS A 68 -4.82 0.25 -19.12
N ASN A 69 -5.24 -0.91 -19.59
CA ASN A 69 -6.31 -1.69 -18.99
C ASN A 69 -5.92 -2.41 -17.68
N PHE A 70 -4.65 -2.30 -17.26
CA PHE A 70 -4.16 -2.76 -15.97
C PHE A 70 -3.97 -1.62 -14.95
N VAL A 71 -4.29 -0.38 -15.34
CA VAL A 71 -4.14 0.80 -14.47
C VAL A 71 -5.50 1.21 -13.93
N LEU A 72 -5.61 1.27 -12.60
CA LEU A 72 -6.75 1.82 -11.87
C LEU A 72 -6.27 2.99 -11.01
N CYS A 73 -6.91 4.16 -11.15
CA CYS A 73 -6.62 5.33 -10.33
C CYS A 73 -7.62 5.47 -9.19
N GLY A 74 -7.16 5.99 -8.05
CA GLY A 74 -7.99 6.30 -6.87
C GLY A 74 -7.41 7.46 -6.07
N ASN A 75 -8.14 7.90 -5.05
CA ASN A 75 -7.71 8.97 -4.15
C ASN A 75 -6.78 8.42 -3.05
N GLY A 76 -5.54 8.13 -3.46
CA GLY A 76 -4.52 7.53 -2.61
C GLY A 76 -4.67 6.01 -2.48
N ALA A 77 -3.63 5.38 -1.90
CA ALA A 77 -3.54 3.95 -1.73
C ALA A 77 -4.71 3.37 -0.90
N SER A 78 -5.17 4.09 0.12
CA SER A 78 -6.25 3.60 0.99
C SER A 78 -7.54 3.33 0.21
N GLU A 79 -7.96 4.22 -0.71
CA GLU A 79 -9.15 3.96 -1.54
C GLU A 79 -8.97 2.68 -2.37
N LEU A 80 -7.80 2.51 -2.98
CA LEU A 80 -7.49 1.34 -3.81
C LEU A 80 -7.47 0.05 -2.99
N ILE A 81 -6.91 0.08 -1.76
CA ILE A 81 -6.91 -1.05 -0.83
C ILE A 81 -8.36 -1.48 -0.50
N TYR A 82 -9.21 -0.52 -0.15
CA TYR A 82 -10.62 -0.82 0.17
C TYR A 82 -11.39 -1.32 -1.06
N ALA A 83 -11.17 -0.72 -2.22
CA ALA A 83 -11.78 -1.15 -3.48
C ALA A 83 -11.36 -2.57 -3.84
N TYR A 84 -10.06 -2.87 -3.73
CA TYR A 84 -9.52 -4.20 -3.96
C TYR A 84 -10.11 -5.24 -3.01
N CYS A 85 -10.08 -5.00 -1.71
CA CYS A 85 -10.66 -5.91 -0.71
C CYS A 85 -12.15 -6.12 -0.94
N GLY A 86 -12.90 -5.07 -1.32
CA GLY A 86 -14.31 -5.14 -1.65
C GLY A 86 -14.62 -5.97 -2.90
N ALA A 87 -13.73 -5.95 -3.89
CA ALA A 87 -13.86 -6.70 -5.13
C ALA A 87 -13.45 -8.18 -4.97
N VAL A 88 -12.28 -8.44 -4.37
CA VAL A 88 -11.70 -9.79 -4.24
C VAL A 88 -12.36 -10.61 -3.12
N ARG A 89 -12.70 -9.95 -2.00
CA ARG A 89 -13.33 -10.55 -0.81
C ARG A 89 -12.68 -11.85 -0.36
N PRO A 90 -11.37 -11.85 -0.04
CA PRO A 90 -10.72 -13.05 0.47
C PRO A 90 -11.39 -13.48 1.78
N LYS A 91 -11.49 -14.78 2.01
CA LYS A 91 -12.05 -15.31 3.27
C LYS A 91 -11.03 -15.28 4.39
N ARG A 92 -9.77 -15.54 4.03
CA ARG A 92 -8.65 -15.55 4.97
C ARG A 92 -7.41 -14.97 4.29
N ALA A 93 -6.84 -13.94 4.88
CA ALA A 93 -5.68 -13.24 4.35
C ALA A 93 -4.57 -13.17 5.39
N MET A 94 -3.32 -13.11 4.92
CA MET A 94 -2.15 -12.90 5.77
C MET A 94 -1.54 -11.54 5.47
N GLU A 95 -1.07 -10.88 6.54
CA GLU A 95 -0.24 -9.68 6.46
C GLU A 95 0.94 -9.78 7.44
N LEU A 96 1.94 -8.95 7.26
CA LEU A 96 3.05 -8.82 8.21
C LEU A 96 2.60 -8.02 9.45
N ALA A 97 3.30 -8.17 10.57
CA ALA A 97 3.08 -7.36 11.76
C ALA A 97 4.46 -7.00 12.39
N PRO A 98 4.82 -5.69 12.50
CA PRO A 98 4.00 -4.53 12.11
C PRO A 98 3.96 -4.29 10.60
N THR A 99 2.83 -3.73 10.13
CA THR A 99 2.65 -3.22 8.77
C THR A 99 1.58 -2.11 8.75
N PHE A 100 1.23 -1.61 7.57
CA PHE A 100 0.24 -0.55 7.43
C PHE A 100 -1.16 -1.02 7.85
N SER A 101 -1.78 -0.30 8.78
CA SER A 101 -3.01 -0.72 9.46
C SER A 101 -4.24 -0.83 8.56
N GLU A 102 -4.24 -0.14 7.40
CA GLU A 102 -5.38 -0.14 6.48
C GLU A 102 -5.66 -1.51 5.85
N TYR A 103 -4.65 -2.37 5.72
CA TYR A 103 -4.88 -3.72 5.17
C TYR A 103 -5.84 -4.51 6.06
N SER A 104 -5.52 -4.64 7.36
CA SER A 104 -6.40 -5.29 8.34
C SER A 104 -7.79 -4.66 8.39
N LEU A 105 -7.85 -3.33 8.38
CA LEU A 105 -9.13 -2.61 8.46
C LEU A 105 -10.00 -2.89 7.23
N ALA A 106 -9.44 -2.82 6.04
CA ALA A 106 -10.14 -3.09 4.79
C ALA A 106 -10.59 -4.56 4.69
N LEU A 107 -9.70 -5.50 5.02
CA LEU A 107 -9.98 -6.93 5.00
C LEU A 107 -11.11 -7.29 5.97
N ARG A 108 -11.04 -6.83 7.21
CA ARG A 108 -12.08 -7.11 8.23
C ARG A 108 -13.44 -6.55 7.86
N ARG A 109 -13.51 -5.42 7.14
CA ARG A 109 -14.77 -4.86 6.64
C ARG A 109 -15.49 -5.78 5.64
N THR A 110 -14.75 -6.64 4.95
CA THR A 110 -15.34 -7.64 4.03
C THR A 110 -15.65 -8.97 4.72
N GLY A 111 -15.41 -9.08 6.03
CA GLY A 111 -15.59 -10.31 6.79
C GLY A 111 -14.40 -11.28 6.69
N CYS A 112 -13.25 -10.81 6.21
CA CYS A 112 -12.04 -11.61 6.09
C CYS A 112 -11.43 -11.90 7.47
N GLU A 113 -11.00 -13.14 7.68
CA GLU A 113 -10.11 -13.51 8.78
C GLU A 113 -8.69 -13.05 8.45
N VAL A 114 -8.09 -12.25 9.33
CA VAL A 114 -6.73 -11.74 9.14
C VAL A 114 -5.75 -12.48 10.03
N VAL A 115 -4.74 -13.07 9.40
CA VAL A 115 -3.62 -13.75 10.05
C VAL A 115 -2.39 -12.87 9.99
N HIS A 116 -1.65 -12.79 11.07
CA HIS A 116 -0.45 -11.96 11.13
C HIS A 116 0.81 -12.84 11.20
N PHE A 117 1.79 -12.49 10.36
CA PHE A 117 3.15 -12.98 10.51
C PHE A 117 3.95 -11.93 11.27
N ALA A 118 4.36 -12.26 12.50
CA ALA A 118 5.11 -11.33 13.36
C ALA A 118 6.56 -11.20 12.90
N LEU A 119 6.94 -9.98 12.49
CA LEU A 119 8.33 -9.61 12.28
C LEU A 119 9.01 -9.40 13.64
N LYS A 120 10.30 -9.68 13.72
CA LYS A 120 11.03 -9.65 14.98
C LYS A 120 11.97 -8.47 15.06
N GLN A 121 11.95 -7.78 16.19
CA GLN A 121 12.84 -6.66 16.44
C GLN A 121 14.31 -7.08 16.43
N GLU A 122 14.65 -8.28 16.95
CA GLU A 122 15.99 -8.85 16.96
C GLU A 122 16.53 -9.12 15.54
N GLU A 123 15.64 -9.23 14.58
CA GLU A 123 15.93 -9.39 13.15
C GLU A 123 15.76 -8.08 12.38
N ASN A 124 15.76 -6.92 13.07
CA ASN A 124 15.50 -5.60 12.50
C ASN A 124 14.19 -5.49 11.71
N PHE A 125 13.20 -6.29 12.03
CA PHE A 125 11.94 -6.42 11.30
C PHE A 125 12.10 -6.82 9.83
N ASP A 126 13.22 -7.45 9.46
CA ASP A 126 13.40 -7.99 8.13
C ASP A 126 12.49 -9.21 7.91
N LEU A 127 11.86 -9.29 6.75
CA LEU A 127 11.24 -10.53 6.29
C LEU A 127 12.34 -11.48 5.80
N ARG A 128 12.33 -12.72 6.26
CA ARG A 128 13.36 -13.71 5.97
C ARG A 128 12.78 -15.00 5.41
N GLU A 129 13.63 -15.87 4.91
CA GLU A 129 13.27 -17.16 4.31
C GLU A 129 12.43 -18.08 5.24
N ASN A 130 12.51 -17.89 6.56
CA ASN A 130 11.67 -18.62 7.53
C ASN A 130 10.16 -18.33 7.36
N PHE A 131 9.81 -17.31 6.61
CA PHE A 131 8.44 -17.01 6.19
C PHE A 131 7.88 -18.05 5.21
N LEU A 132 8.70 -18.53 4.26
CA LEU A 132 8.26 -19.42 3.19
C LEU A 132 7.60 -20.71 3.68
N PRO A 133 8.17 -21.46 4.66
CA PRO A 133 7.51 -22.65 5.21
C PRO A 133 6.17 -22.33 5.89
N ILE A 134 6.03 -21.15 6.47
CA ILE A 134 4.79 -20.71 7.12
C ILE A 134 3.75 -20.40 6.06
N LEU A 135 4.09 -19.57 5.07
CA LEU A 135 3.23 -19.28 3.92
C LEU A 135 2.79 -20.57 3.21
N ALA A 136 3.70 -21.54 3.06
CA ALA A 136 3.39 -22.81 2.42
C ALA A 136 2.36 -23.66 3.19
N ARG A 137 2.28 -23.56 4.51
CA ARG A 137 1.35 -24.34 5.34
C ARG A 137 0.02 -23.65 5.57
N GLU A 138 0.03 -22.32 5.56
CA GLU A 138 -1.17 -21.54 5.82
C GLU A 138 -2.17 -21.69 4.68
N LYS A 139 -3.45 -21.82 5.05
CA LYS A 139 -4.55 -21.85 4.11
C LYS A 139 -5.15 -20.46 4.02
N ILE A 140 -4.59 -19.64 3.14
CA ILE A 140 -5.01 -18.27 2.90
C ILE A 140 -5.37 -18.07 1.43
N ASP A 141 -6.24 -17.11 1.18
CA ASP A 141 -6.67 -16.72 -0.17
C ASP A 141 -5.86 -15.53 -0.69
N ALA A 142 -5.34 -14.71 0.23
CA ALA A 142 -4.58 -13.52 -0.11
C ALA A 142 -3.42 -13.27 0.85
N LEU A 143 -2.33 -12.70 0.31
CA LEU A 143 -1.17 -12.21 1.07
C LEU A 143 -1.01 -10.72 0.77
N PHE A 144 -0.87 -9.89 1.82
CA PHE A 144 -0.63 -8.46 1.74
C PHE A 144 0.79 -8.16 2.20
N LEU A 145 1.57 -7.53 1.34
CA LEU A 145 2.92 -7.07 1.60
C LEU A 145 3.03 -5.58 1.33
N CYS A 146 3.80 -4.88 2.14
CA CYS A 146 4.24 -3.51 1.90
C CYS A 146 5.75 -3.54 1.65
N ASN A 147 6.21 -3.01 0.55
CA ASN A 147 7.60 -3.08 0.13
C ASN A 147 8.10 -1.76 -0.50
N PRO A 148 8.87 -0.94 0.21
CA PRO A 148 9.34 -1.08 1.61
C PRO A 148 8.20 -1.10 2.62
N ASN A 149 8.37 -1.88 3.70
CA ASN A 149 7.32 -2.01 4.70
C ASN A 149 7.15 -0.73 5.53
N ASN A 150 5.93 -0.25 5.64
CA ASN A 150 5.53 0.81 6.57
C ASN A 150 4.99 0.16 7.87
N PRO A 151 5.54 0.40 9.09
CA PRO A 151 6.44 1.54 9.42
C PRO A 151 7.93 1.20 9.47
N THR A 152 8.35 -0.02 9.17
CA THR A 152 9.72 -0.48 9.45
C THR A 152 10.76 0.05 8.46
N GLY A 153 10.35 0.49 7.27
CA GLY A 153 11.22 0.96 6.20
C GLY A 153 12.06 -0.16 5.56
N ARG A 154 11.72 -1.43 5.82
CA ARG A 154 12.51 -2.57 5.35
C ARG A 154 12.05 -3.04 3.99
N LEU A 155 13.01 -3.20 3.08
CA LEU A 155 12.82 -3.87 1.79
C LEU A 155 12.85 -5.39 1.97
N ILE A 156 12.00 -6.05 1.23
CA ILE A 156 12.08 -7.51 1.05
C ILE A 156 13.18 -7.76 0.02
N ALA A 157 14.07 -8.72 0.30
CA ALA A 157 15.09 -9.10 -0.65
C ALA A 157 14.45 -9.67 -1.94
N ASP A 158 14.99 -9.29 -3.10
CA ASP A 158 14.41 -9.60 -4.41
C ASP A 158 14.24 -11.11 -4.63
N ASP A 159 15.23 -11.91 -4.25
CA ASP A 159 15.19 -13.36 -4.32
C ASP A 159 14.08 -13.97 -3.45
N LEU A 160 13.88 -13.43 -2.24
CA LEU A 160 12.79 -13.84 -1.36
C LEU A 160 11.43 -13.44 -1.93
N LEU A 161 11.33 -12.25 -2.53
CA LEU A 161 10.10 -11.76 -3.14
C LEU A 161 9.69 -12.62 -4.35
N GLU A 162 10.65 -13.02 -5.19
CA GLU A 162 10.44 -13.96 -6.29
C GLU A 162 9.94 -15.33 -5.79
N GLU A 163 10.53 -15.87 -4.71
CA GLU A 163 10.08 -17.13 -4.10
C GLU A 163 8.67 -17.01 -3.53
N ILE A 164 8.33 -15.90 -2.88
CA ILE A 164 6.97 -15.62 -2.40
C ILE A 164 6.00 -15.59 -3.57
N LEU A 165 6.33 -14.88 -4.65
CA LEU A 165 5.50 -14.78 -5.85
C LEU A 165 5.26 -16.17 -6.49
N ARG A 166 6.33 -16.96 -6.61
CA ARG A 166 6.24 -18.33 -7.11
C ARG A 166 5.29 -19.19 -6.25
N LEU A 167 5.49 -19.13 -4.92
CA LEU A 167 4.67 -19.90 -3.99
C LEU A 167 3.20 -19.45 -3.98
N CYS A 168 2.93 -18.16 -4.10
CA CYS A 168 1.58 -17.63 -4.22
C CYS A 168 0.89 -18.16 -5.50
N ARG A 169 1.59 -18.17 -6.63
CA ARG A 169 1.08 -18.74 -7.88
C ARG A 169 0.77 -20.24 -7.77
N GLU A 170 1.67 -21.03 -7.20
CA GLU A 170 1.50 -22.48 -7.01
C GLU A 170 0.29 -22.82 -6.13
N LYS A 171 0.00 -21.95 -5.14
CA LYS A 171 -1.07 -22.18 -4.16
C LYS A 171 -2.36 -21.42 -4.45
N ASN A 172 -2.43 -20.67 -5.56
CA ASN A 172 -3.55 -19.79 -5.90
C ASN A 172 -3.83 -18.75 -4.80
N ILE A 173 -2.80 -18.21 -4.18
CA ILE A 173 -2.87 -17.10 -3.24
C ILE A 173 -2.76 -15.81 -4.03
N THR A 174 -3.71 -14.89 -3.88
CA THR A 174 -3.61 -13.57 -4.49
C THR A 174 -2.60 -12.74 -3.71
N LEU A 175 -1.55 -12.28 -4.38
CA LEU A 175 -0.54 -11.40 -3.79
C LEU A 175 -0.90 -9.94 -4.06
N PHE A 176 -1.03 -9.15 -3.00
CA PHE A 176 -1.14 -7.70 -3.03
C PHE A 176 0.18 -7.12 -2.52
N VAL A 177 0.85 -6.31 -3.33
CA VAL A 177 2.09 -5.62 -2.96
C VAL A 177 1.84 -4.12 -3.01
N ASP A 178 2.10 -3.44 -1.89
CA ASP A 178 2.04 -1.99 -1.78
C ASP A 178 3.45 -1.42 -1.90
N GLU A 179 3.72 -0.74 -3.00
CA GLU A 179 5.01 -0.16 -3.35
C GLU A 179 5.04 1.37 -3.23
N CYS A 180 4.15 1.94 -2.41
CA CYS A 180 4.03 3.40 -2.23
C CYS A 180 5.36 4.10 -1.93
N PHE A 181 6.31 3.42 -1.31
CA PHE A 181 7.60 3.97 -0.91
C PHE A 181 8.79 3.43 -1.71
N LEU A 182 8.57 2.58 -2.71
CA LEU A 182 9.65 1.93 -3.44
C LEU A 182 10.55 2.94 -4.15
N SER A 183 9.98 3.95 -4.80
CA SER A 183 10.73 5.01 -5.47
C SER A 183 11.54 5.91 -4.52
N LEU A 184 11.34 5.79 -3.20
CA LEU A 184 12.09 6.52 -2.18
C LEU A 184 13.19 5.65 -1.54
N SER A 185 13.38 4.44 -2.02
CA SER A 185 14.39 3.50 -1.52
C SER A 185 15.60 3.42 -2.45
N ASP A 186 16.77 3.10 -1.86
CA ASP A 186 18.01 2.88 -2.60
C ASP A 186 18.14 1.38 -2.93
N GLY A 187 17.56 0.91 -4.01
CA GLY A 187 17.80 -0.45 -4.52
C GLY A 187 16.65 -1.45 -4.49
N GLY A 188 15.41 -1.00 -4.43
CA GLY A 188 14.27 -1.89 -4.71
C GLY A 188 14.01 -2.03 -6.21
N THR A 189 13.61 -3.22 -6.64
CA THR A 189 13.06 -3.47 -7.99
C THR A 189 11.55 -3.61 -7.93
N ASP A 190 10.87 -3.04 -8.93
CA ASP A 190 9.42 -3.23 -9.13
C ASP A 190 9.13 -4.70 -9.51
N LEU A 191 8.01 -5.21 -9.10
CA LEU A 191 7.53 -6.56 -9.48
C LEU A 191 6.93 -6.62 -10.88
#